data_0ddfa184c169fbdc1fa3965389fae2eb
#
_entry.id   0ddfa184c169fbdc1fa3965389fae2eb
#
_cell.length_a   1.000
_cell.length_b   1.000
_cell.length_c   1.000
_cell.angle_alpha   90.00
_cell.angle_beta   90.00
_cell.angle_gamma   90.00
#
_symmetry.space_group_name_H-M   'P 1'
#
loop_
_entity.id
_entity.type
_entity.pdbx_description
1 polymer ?
#
loop_
_entity_poly.entity_id
_entity_poly.type
_entity_poly.pdbx_seq_one_letter_code
_entity_poly.pdbx_strand_id
1 'polypeptide(L)'
;MENNITKDRNYYQSSMGDFGFRRIGPGETTPGGETYRVIVCLQDANINADSIVGDSLTGQVLPTGMQVLGKYTQVSCYQGVVLAYLG
;
A
#
# COMPACT_ATOMS: atom_id res chain seq x y z
N MET A 1 0.67 -6.56 30.82
CA MET A 1 0.51 -6.63 30.18
C MET A 1 0.88 -6.32 29.53
N GLU A 2 1.23 -6.29 29.27
CA GLU A 2 1.48 -5.99 28.57
C GLU A 2 1.35 -6.32 27.85
N ASN A 3 1.31 -6.76 27.99
CA ASN A 3 1.19 -7.15 27.02
C ASN A 3 0.12 -7.28 26.33
N ASN A 4 -0.90 -7.23 26.91
CA ASN A 4 -2.17 -7.22 26.23
C ASN A 4 -2.24 -6.20 25.15
N ILE A 5 -1.65 -5.10 25.33
CA ILE A 5 -1.53 -4.09 24.30
C ILE A 5 -0.89 -4.67 23.05
N THR A 6 0.13 -5.47 23.25
CA THR A 6 0.78 -6.13 22.13
C THR A 6 -0.17 -7.08 21.43
N LYS A 7 -0.98 -7.80 22.19
CA LYS A 7 -1.96 -8.70 21.60
C LYS A 7 -2.98 -7.95 20.76
N ASP A 8 -3.43 -6.82 21.26
CA ASP A 8 -4.41 -6.03 20.55
C ASP A 8 -3.84 -5.54 19.22
N ARG A 9 -2.61 -5.11 19.21
CA ARG A 9 -1.99 -4.68 17.97
C ARG A 9 -1.85 -5.84 16.98
N ASN A 10 -1.49 -7.00 17.47
CA ASN A 10 -1.39 -8.17 16.60
C ASN A 10 -2.72 -8.52 16.00
N TYR A 11 -3.76 -8.37 16.75
CA TYR A 11 -5.09 -8.64 16.25
C TYR A 11 -5.46 -7.74 15.07
N TYR A 12 -5.23 -6.47 15.21
CA TYR A 12 -5.51 -5.53 14.12
C TYR A 12 -4.64 -5.80 12.91
N GLN A 13 -3.38 -6.08 13.13
CA GLN A 13 -2.46 -6.35 12.05
C GLN A 13 -2.88 -7.58 11.25
N SER A 14 -3.37 -8.58 11.93
CA SER A 14 -3.82 -9.80 11.26
C SER A 14 -4.94 -9.53 10.29
N SER A 15 -5.78 -8.55 10.58
CA SER A 15 -6.91 -8.28 9.71
C SER A 15 -6.53 -7.42 8.53
N MET A 16 -5.55 -6.53 8.64
CA MET A 16 -5.28 -5.59 7.55
C MET A 16 -3.82 -5.29 7.34
N GLY A 17 -3.10 -4.92 8.37
CA GLY A 17 -1.72 -4.46 8.24
C GLY A 17 -0.73 -5.39 8.91
N ASP A 18 -0.93 -6.70 8.76
CA ASP A 18 -0.11 -7.68 9.47
C ASP A 18 1.38 -7.51 9.20
N PHE A 19 1.74 -7.16 7.97
CA PHE A 19 3.13 -7.00 7.55
C PHE A 19 3.56 -5.54 7.47
N GLY A 20 2.67 -4.62 7.85
CA GLY A 20 2.96 -3.21 7.79
C GLY A 20 2.66 -2.60 6.44
N PHE A 21 3.14 -1.39 6.23
CA PHE A 21 2.90 -0.67 4.99
C PHE A 21 4.07 0.25 4.67
N ARG A 22 4.12 0.70 3.41
CA ARG A 22 5.03 1.73 2.95
C ARG A 22 4.24 2.98 2.60
N ARG A 23 4.67 4.12 3.11
CA ARG A 23 4.11 5.41 2.70
C ARG A 23 4.92 5.92 1.52
N ILE A 24 4.24 6.22 0.42
CA ILE A 24 4.89 6.63 -0.81
C ILE A 24 4.39 8.01 -1.17
N GLY A 25 5.30 8.98 -1.16
CA GLY A 25 5.00 10.35 -1.51
C GLY A 25 5.38 10.67 -2.95
N PRO A 26 5.23 11.94 -3.36
CA PRO A 26 5.53 12.34 -4.74
C PRO A 26 6.97 12.04 -5.11
N GLY A 27 7.15 11.38 -6.25
CA GLY A 27 8.47 11.04 -6.76
C GLY A 27 9.11 9.83 -6.10
N GLU A 28 8.40 9.12 -5.25
CA GLU A 28 8.93 7.96 -4.55
C GLU A 28 8.45 6.66 -5.17
N THR A 29 9.25 5.62 -4.98
CA THR A 29 8.97 4.27 -5.47
C THR A 29 9.29 3.29 -4.34
N THR A 30 8.48 2.23 -4.24
CA THR A 30 8.72 1.21 -3.23
C THR A 30 10.03 0.48 -3.47
N PRO A 31 10.68 -0.01 -2.40
CA PRO A 31 11.89 -0.83 -2.56
C PRO A 31 11.57 -2.15 -3.25
N GLY A 32 12.56 -2.72 -3.92
CA GLY A 32 12.40 -4.01 -4.56
C GLY A 32 12.32 -5.15 -3.56
N GLY A 33 11.79 -6.28 -4.01
CA GLY A 33 11.74 -7.48 -3.20
C GLY A 33 10.55 -7.58 -2.25
N GLU A 34 9.63 -6.63 -2.32
CA GLU A 34 8.42 -6.66 -1.49
C GLU A 34 7.20 -6.85 -2.36
N THR A 35 6.14 -7.38 -1.76
CA THR A 35 4.84 -7.46 -2.42
C THR A 35 3.82 -6.72 -1.58
N TYR A 36 2.82 -6.17 -2.26
CA TYR A 36 1.78 -5.34 -1.64
C TYR A 36 0.43 -5.84 -2.08
N ARG A 37 -0.54 -5.79 -1.18
CA ARG A 37 -1.87 -6.31 -1.47
C ARG A 37 -2.95 -5.24 -1.52
N VAL A 38 -2.70 -4.07 -0.95
CA VAL A 38 -3.66 -2.97 -0.94
C VAL A 38 -2.91 -1.67 -1.11
N ILE A 39 -3.43 -0.82 -1.98
CA ILE A 39 -2.95 0.55 -2.11
C ILE A 39 -4.07 1.46 -1.63
N VAL A 40 -3.78 2.31 -0.67
CA VAL A 40 -4.76 3.26 -0.12
C VAL A 40 -4.30 4.67 -0.45
N CYS A 41 -5.17 5.45 -1.06
CA CYS A 41 -4.85 6.82 -1.43
C CYS A 41 -5.18 7.78 -0.29
N LEU A 42 -4.18 8.48 0.22
CA LEU A 42 -4.36 9.47 1.28
C LEU A 42 -4.64 10.86 0.73
N GLN A 43 -4.04 11.18 -0.41
CA GLN A 43 -4.28 12.43 -1.13
C GLN A 43 -4.37 12.09 -2.60
N ASP A 44 -5.19 12.82 -3.34
CA ASP A 44 -5.36 12.56 -4.76
C ASP A 44 -4.02 12.26 -5.41
N ALA A 45 -3.90 11.09 -5.98
CA ALA A 45 -2.61 10.56 -6.39
C ALA A 45 -2.61 10.13 -7.85
N ASN A 46 -1.41 10.11 -8.43
CA ASN A 46 -1.17 9.53 -9.75
C ASN A 46 -0.05 8.51 -9.55
N ILE A 47 -0.35 7.25 -9.85
CA ILE A 47 0.58 6.16 -9.55
C ILE A 47 0.80 5.22 -10.72
N ASN A 48 1.91 4.50 -10.65
CA ASN A 48 2.13 3.27 -11.41
C ASN A 48 2.26 2.12 -10.41
N ALA A 49 1.66 0.99 -10.73
CA ALA A 49 1.75 -0.19 -9.87
C ALA A 49 1.91 -1.42 -10.76
N ASP A 50 2.97 -2.16 -10.53
CA ASP A 50 3.23 -3.39 -11.27
C ASP A 50 2.53 -4.55 -10.57
N SER A 51 1.65 -5.22 -11.29
CA SER A 51 0.85 -6.32 -10.76
C SER A 51 1.50 -7.66 -11.09
N ILE A 52 1.44 -8.59 -10.13
CA ILE A 52 1.89 -9.96 -10.36
C ILE A 52 0.84 -10.71 -11.17
N VAL A 53 -0.43 -10.46 -10.88
CA VAL A 53 -1.55 -11.16 -11.52
C VAL A 53 -2.52 -10.11 -12.01
N GLY A 54 -2.91 -10.22 -13.27
CA GLY A 54 -3.82 -9.27 -13.86
C GLY A 54 -3.10 -8.06 -14.40
N ASP A 55 -3.83 -6.97 -14.54
CA ASP A 55 -3.32 -5.76 -15.17
C ASP A 55 -2.53 -4.91 -14.21
N SER A 56 -1.48 -4.29 -14.70
CA SER A 56 -0.74 -3.28 -13.98
C SER A 56 -1.40 -1.93 -14.18
N LEU A 57 -1.18 -1.03 -13.23
CA LEU A 57 -1.69 0.33 -13.31
C LEU A 57 -0.59 1.24 -13.84
N THR A 58 -0.93 2.08 -14.81
CA THR A 58 0.03 3.03 -15.40
C THR A 58 -0.62 4.40 -15.48
N GLY A 59 -0.02 5.38 -14.81
CA GLY A 59 -0.58 6.72 -14.79
C GLY A 59 -1.98 6.77 -14.22
N GLN A 60 -2.26 5.92 -13.24
CA GLN A 60 -3.60 5.81 -12.71
C GLN A 60 -3.85 6.90 -11.68
N VAL A 61 -4.94 7.63 -11.88
CA VAL A 61 -5.34 8.67 -10.94
C VAL A 61 -6.27 8.06 -9.90
N LEU A 62 -5.93 8.28 -8.64
CA LEU A 62 -6.70 7.76 -7.53
C LEU A 62 -7.22 8.92 -6.69
N PRO A 63 -8.54 9.01 -6.46
CA PRO A 63 -9.06 10.01 -5.54
C PRO A 63 -8.76 9.64 -4.09
N THR A 64 -8.74 10.66 -3.23
CA THR A 64 -8.52 10.47 -1.80
C THR A 64 -9.50 9.44 -1.23
N GLY A 65 -8.96 8.52 -0.45
CA GLY A 65 -9.77 7.50 0.21
C GLY A 65 -9.98 6.24 -0.60
N MET A 66 -9.54 6.22 -1.86
CA MET A 66 -9.72 5.04 -2.68
C MET A 66 -8.76 3.94 -2.28
N GLN A 67 -9.24 2.71 -2.30
CA GLN A 67 -8.43 1.53 -2.04
C GLN A 67 -8.41 0.67 -3.30
N VAL A 68 -7.23 0.15 -3.63
CA VAL A 68 -7.07 -0.74 -4.77
C VAL A 68 -6.45 -2.03 -4.27
N LEU A 69 -7.22 -3.11 -4.38
CA LEU A 69 -6.75 -4.42 -3.96
C LEU A 69 -6.10 -5.14 -5.14
N GLY A 70 -5.13 -5.96 -4.82
CA GLY A 70 -4.44 -6.73 -5.84
C GLY A 70 -3.20 -7.36 -5.25
N LYS A 71 -2.24 -7.63 -6.11
CA LYS A 71 -0.96 -8.16 -5.69
C LYS A 71 0.13 -7.49 -6.51
N TYR A 72 0.85 -6.59 -5.88
CA TYR A 72 1.78 -5.69 -6.57
C TYR A 72 3.21 -5.94 -6.12
N THR A 73 4.15 -5.80 -7.05
CA THR A 73 5.58 -5.91 -6.76
C THR A 73 6.24 -4.55 -6.62
N GLN A 74 5.65 -3.51 -7.20
CA GLN A 74 6.21 -2.18 -7.16
C GLN A 74 5.12 -1.15 -7.29
N VAL A 75 5.24 -0.08 -6.53
CA VAL A 75 4.33 1.05 -6.60
C VAL A 75 5.16 2.34 -6.67
N SER A 76 4.89 3.15 -7.66
CA SER A 76 5.53 4.46 -7.83
C SER A 76 4.46 5.53 -7.74
N CYS A 77 4.75 6.61 -7.05
CA CYS A 77 3.81 7.72 -6.89
C CYS A 77 4.41 8.97 -7.52
N TYR A 78 3.65 9.61 -8.40
CA TYR A 78 4.09 10.85 -9.05
C TYR A 78 3.51 12.08 -8.40
N GLN A 79 2.28 11.97 -7.91
CA GLN A 79 1.58 13.05 -7.23
C GLN A 79 0.79 12.46 -6.09
N GLY A 80 0.60 13.24 -5.03
CA GLY A 80 -0.18 12.81 -3.88
C GLY A 80 0.59 11.86 -2.98
N VAL A 81 -0.16 11.17 -2.13
CA VAL A 81 0.42 10.23 -1.15
C VAL A 81 -0.43 8.98 -1.11
N VAL A 82 0.22 7.83 -1.13
CA VAL A 82 -0.46 6.54 -1.00
C VAL A 82 0.24 5.68 0.04
N LEU A 83 -0.51 4.72 0.58
CA LEU A 83 0.04 3.68 1.44
C LEU A 83 -0.05 2.36 0.68
N ALA A 84 1.03 1.61 0.66
CA ALA A 84 1.07 0.29 0.07
C ALA A 84 1.24 -0.73 1.19
N TYR A 85 0.23 -1.54 1.43
CA TYR A 85 0.25 -2.52 2.51
C TYR A 85 0.92 -3.79 2.06
N LEU A 86 1.93 -4.19 2.82
CA LEU A 86 2.70 -5.40 2.55
C LEU A 86 1.83 -6.65 2.74
N GLY A 87 2.12 -7.64 1.94
CA GLY A 87 1.37 -8.90 2.05
C GLY A 87 1.67 -9.93 1.00
#